data_1355e02e9b593828d8c76e61418e8a2c
#
_entry.id   1355e02e9b593828d8c76e61418e8a2c
#
_cell.length_a   1.000
_cell.length_b   1.000
_cell.length_c   1.000
_cell.angle_alpha   90.00
_cell.angle_beta   90.00
_cell.angle_gamma   90.00
#
_symmetry.space_group_name_H-M   'P 1'
#
loop_
_entity.id
_entity.type
_entity.pdbx_description
1 polymer ?
#
loop_
_entity_poly.entity_id
_entity_poly.type
_entity_poly.pdbx_seq_one_letter_code
_entity_poly.pdbx_strand_id
1 'polypeptide(L)'
;MKARNLFLISLLVIVAAGCASKTGNVGQVQVYPAPKVEAEWIRNGQPIEFEDELWFPVDDVEVMIDSEMAPLGEFQGVRIFAEKTDVRPFERLYTKFDVNKYRFYERNN
;
A
#
# COMPACT_ATOMS: atom_id res chain seq x y z
N MET A 1 -39.71 26.88 -13.19
CA MET A 1 -39.73 25.71 -12.59
C MET A 1 -39.43 24.52 -13.44
N LYS A 2 -39.94 24.44 -14.54
CA LYS A 2 -39.71 23.32 -15.36
C LYS A 2 -38.28 23.19 -15.69
N ALA A 3 -37.61 24.23 -15.87
CA ALA A 3 -36.22 24.19 -16.29
C ALA A 3 -35.33 23.47 -15.35
N ARG A 4 -35.62 23.53 -14.09
CA ARG A 4 -34.72 22.95 -13.17
C ARG A 4 -34.75 21.44 -13.23
N ASN A 5 -35.78 20.90 -13.69
CA ASN A 5 -35.84 19.46 -13.78
C ASN A 5 -34.89 18.92 -14.79
N LEU A 6 -34.74 19.63 -15.83
CA LEU A 6 -33.88 19.17 -16.87
C LEU A 6 -32.46 19.17 -16.41
N PHE A 7 -32.15 20.12 -15.62
CA PHE A 7 -30.85 20.27 -15.15
C PHE A 7 -30.40 19.13 -14.29
N LEU A 8 -31.27 18.58 -13.52
CA LEU A 8 -30.94 17.49 -12.67
C LEU A 8 -30.58 16.27 -13.40
N ILE A 9 -31.25 16.05 -14.47
CA ILE A 9 -31.03 14.87 -15.23
C ILE A 9 -29.65 14.80 -15.80
N SER A 10 -29.16 15.88 -16.26
CA SER A 10 -27.87 15.85 -16.87
C SER A 10 -26.81 15.52 -15.86
N LEU A 11 -27.09 15.81 -14.64
CA LEU A 11 -26.13 15.54 -13.63
C LEU A 11 -25.87 14.07 -13.44
N LEU A 12 -26.89 13.30 -13.56
CA LEU A 12 -26.76 11.89 -13.38
C LEU A 12 -25.88 11.24 -14.40
N VAL A 13 -25.94 11.76 -15.55
CA VAL A 13 -25.17 11.19 -16.63
C VAL A 13 -23.70 11.22 -16.34
N ILE A 14 -23.27 12.22 -15.69
CA ILE A 14 -21.88 12.36 -15.37
C ILE A 14 -21.38 11.29 -14.47
N VAL A 15 -22.21 10.88 -13.57
CA VAL A 15 -21.83 9.86 -12.64
C VAL A 15 -21.55 8.56 -13.35
N ALA A 16 -22.37 8.27 -14.31
CA ALA A 16 -22.20 7.05 -15.03
C ALA A 16 -20.86 7.04 -15.75
N ALA A 17 -20.48 8.15 -16.25
CA ALA A 17 -19.23 8.21 -16.96
C ALA A 17 -18.07 7.91 -16.04
N GLY A 18 -18.19 8.29 -14.80
CA GLY A 18 -17.11 8.06 -13.90
C GLY A 18 -16.84 6.60 -13.66
N CYS A 19 -17.84 5.79 -13.72
CA CYS A 19 -17.65 4.39 -13.48
C CYS A 19 -16.84 3.71 -14.55
N ALA A 20 -16.90 4.22 -15.71
CA ALA A 20 -16.22 3.59 -16.82
C ALA A 20 -14.72 3.56 -16.60
N SER A 21 -14.21 4.47 -15.86
CA SER A 21 -12.78 4.52 -15.69
C SER A 21 -12.25 3.30 -14.96
N LYS A 22 -13.07 2.64 -14.22
CA LYS A 22 -12.61 1.49 -13.49
C LYS A 22 -12.29 0.31 -14.35
N THR A 23 -12.97 0.20 -15.42
CA THR A 23 -12.75 -0.95 -16.27
C THR A 23 -11.39 -0.93 -16.90
N GLY A 24 -10.80 0.21 -16.99
CA GLY A 24 -9.50 0.29 -17.59
C GLY A 24 -8.41 -0.34 -16.76
N ASN A 25 -8.72 -0.62 -15.50
CA ASN A 25 -7.73 -1.19 -14.62
C ASN A 25 -7.82 -2.69 -14.49
N VAL A 26 -8.75 -3.28 -15.17
CA VAL A 26 -8.93 -4.72 -15.09
C VAL A 26 -7.72 -5.40 -15.67
N GLY A 27 -7.14 -6.30 -14.90
CA GLY A 27 -6.00 -7.06 -15.37
C GLY A 27 -4.67 -6.40 -15.18
N GLN A 28 -4.65 -5.18 -14.69
CA GLN A 28 -3.38 -4.53 -14.46
C GLN A 28 -2.73 -5.06 -13.20
N VAL A 29 -1.41 -5.16 -13.25
CA VAL A 29 -0.64 -5.62 -12.11
C VAL A 29 -0.45 -4.47 -11.13
N GLN A 30 -0.61 -4.76 -9.86
CA GLN A 30 -0.39 -3.76 -8.82
C GLN A 30 1.07 -3.39 -8.75
N VAL A 31 1.36 -2.09 -8.72
CA VAL A 31 2.73 -1.61 -8.61
C VAL A 31 2.78 -0.55 -7.51
N TYR A 32 3.74 -0.69 -6.63
CA TYR A 32 3.96 0.29 -5.57
C TYR A 32 5.25 1.05 -5.84
N PRO A 33 5.27 2.36 -5.62
CA PRO A 33 6.48 3.12 -5.88
C PRO A 33 7.57 2.78 -4.87
N ALA A 34 8.81 2.80 -5.33
CA ALA A 34 9.96 2.65 -4.46
C ALA A 34 10.56 4.04 -4.25
N PRO A 35 11.03 4.35 -3.05
CA PRO A 35 11.62 5.66 -2.79
C PRO A 35 12.99 5.74 -3.45
N LYS A 36 13.39 6.96 -3.82
CA LYS A 36 14.72 7.16 -4.35
C LYS A 36 15.75 7.00 -3.25
N VAL A 37 15.40 7.42 -2.06
CA VAL A 37 16.25 7.29 -0.89
C VAL A 37 15.38 6.81 0.24
N GLU A 38 15.80 5.77 0.92
CA GLU A 38 15.02 5.28 2.05
C GLU A 38 14.98 6.30 3.17
N ALA A 39 13.92 6.27 3.96
CA ALA A 39 13.78 7.15 5.09
C ALA A 39 14.93 6.96 6.07
N GLU A 40 15.28 8.03 6.75
CA GLU A 40 16.40 7.99 7.66
C GLU A 40 16.20 6.95 8.76
N TRP A 41 15.00 6.82 9.29
CA TRP A 41 14.77 5.89 10.37
C TRP A 41 14.99 4.44 9.92
N ILE A 42 14.74 4.15 8.65
CA ILE A 42 15.00 2.82 8.11
C ILE A 42 16.49 2.59 8.01
N ARG A 43 17.21 3.59 7.51
CA ARG A 43 18.65 3.47 7.38
C ARG A 43 19.35 3.33 8.73
N ASN A 44 18.74 3.89 9.76
CA ASN A 44 19.28 3.81 11.11
C ASN A 44 18.87 2.54 11.85
N GLY A 45 18.09 1.68 11.22
CA GLY A 45 17.70 0.42 11.84
C GLY A 45 16.68 0.55 12.95
N GLN A 46 15.86 1.59 12.92
CA GLN A 46 14.84 1.78 13.95
C GLN A 46 13.67 0.85 13.72
N PRO A 47 12.99 0.42 14.80
CA PRO A 47 11.84 -0.47 14.66
C PRO A 47 10.62 0.27 14.14
N ILE A 48 9.69 -0.49 13.62
CA ILE A 48 8.37 -0.01 13.25
C ILE A 48 7.44 -0.23 14.43
N GLU A 49 6.62 0.77 14.76
CA GLU A 49 5.56 0.60 15.72
C GLU A 49 4.27 0.41 14.93
N PHE A 50 3.63 -0.73 15.08
CA PHE A 50 2.43 -1.05 14.32
C PHE A 50 1.49 -1.84 15.20
N GLU A 51 0.28 -1.33 15.38
CA GLU A 51 -0.76 -1.98 16.19
C GLU A 51 -0.24 -2.32 17.58
N ASP A 52 0.39 -1.33 18.21
CA ASP A 52 0.85 -1.42 19.59
C ASP A 52 1.97 -2.44 19.81
N GLU A 53 2.64 -2.84 18.75
CA GLU A 53 3.79 -3.73 18.84
C GLU A 53 4.98 -3.13 18.12
N LEU A 54 6.17 -3.49 18.57
CA LEU A 54 7.39 -3.09 17.90
C LEU A 54 7.88 -4.22 17.02
N TRP A 55 8.29 -3.84 15.81
CA TRP A 55 8.78 -4.77 14.81
C TRP A 55 10.19 -4.35 14.45
N PHE A 56 11.13 -5.26 14.55
CA PHE A 56 12.55 -4.94 14.42
C PHE A 56 13.09 -5.38 13.09
N PRO A 57 13.99 -4.61 12.48
CA PRO A 57 14.53 -4.95 11.18
C PRO A 57 15.36 -6.21 11.24
N VAL A 58 15.23 -7.03 10.22
CA VAL A 58 16.05 -8.20 10.03
C VAL A 58 17.11 -7.82 9.00
N ASP A 59 18.32 -8.24 9.23
CA ASP A 59 19.45 -7.87 8.36
C ASP A 59 19.46 -8.75 7.12
N ASP A 60 18.42 -8.58 6.30
CA ASP A 60 18.26 -9.35 5.09
C ASP A 60 17.20 -8.66 4.24
N VAL A 61 17.05 -9.05 3.00
CA VAL A 61 16.05 -8.50 2.10
C VAL A 61 15.36 -9.63 1.37
N GLU A 62 14.14 -9.36 0.92
CA GLU A 62 13.37 -10.33 0.16
C GLU A 62 13.08 -9.79 -1.23
N VAL A 63 13.14 -10.65 -2.21
CA VAL A 63 12.74 -10.30 -3.56
C VAL A 63 11.30 -10.77 -3.72
N MET A 64 10.39 -9.81 -3.90
CA MET A 64 8.96 -10.10 -3.97
C MET A 64 8.33 -9.22 -5.02
N ILE A 65 7.36 -9.76 -5.74
CA ILE A 65 6.64 -8.93 -6.68
C ILE A 65 5.50 -8.22 -5.95
N ASP A 66 5.20 -7.02 -6.40
CA ASP A 66 4.23 -6.17 -5.71
C ASP A 66 2.85 -6.79 -5.60
N SER A 67 2.47 -7.61 -6.57
CA SER A 67 1.15 -8.23 -6.52
C SER A 67 0.99 -9.24 -5.40
N GLU A 68 2.08 -9.65 -4.78
CA GLU A 68 2.03 -10.56 -3.63
C GLU A 68 1.93 -9.79 -2.31
N MET A 69 1.99 -8.47 -2.36
CA MET A 69 2.05 -7.64 -1.17
C MET A 69 0.76 -6.86 -0.97
N ALA A 70 0.38 -6.67 0.28
CA ALA A 70 -0.79 -5.89 0.64
C ALA A 70 -0.38 -4.73 1.53
N PRO A 71 -0.76 -3.50 1.19
CA PRO A 71 -0.44 -2.37 2.07
C PRO A 71 -1.31 -2.42 3.31
N LEU A 72 -0.70 -2.16 4.45
CA LEU A 72 -1.40 -2.18 5.74
C LEU A 72 -1.62 -0.78 6.29
N GLY A 73 -0.74 0.16 5.96
CA GLY A 73 -0.82 1.50 6.48
C GLY A 73 0.52 2.17 6.32
N GLU A 74 0.75 3.22 7.09
CA GLU A 74 2.00 3.97 7.04
C GLU A 74 2.57 4.16 8.41
N PHE A 75 3.90 4.21 8.49
CA PHE A 75 4.60 4.55 9.70
C PHE A 75 5.65 5.59 9.35
N GLN A 76 5.53 6.76 9.94
CA GLN A 76 6.45 7.88 9.70
C GLN A 76 6.68 8.13 8.20
N GLY A 77 5.58 8.18 7.47
CA GLY A 77 5.63 8.52 6.06
C GLY A 77 5.97 7.38 5.11
N VAL A 78 6.18 6.19 5.62
CA VAL A 78 6.56 5.05 4.81
C VAL A 78 5.46 4.01 4.85
N ARG A 79 5.09 3.50 3.69
CA ARG A 79 4.05 2.48 3.59
C ARG A 79 4.56 1.15 4.12
N ILE A 80 3.73 0.50 4.91
CA ILE A 80 4.05 -0.79 5.50
C ILE A 80 3.21 -1.85 4.82
N PHE A 81 3.81 -2.98 4.53
CA PHE A 81 3.16 -4.07 3.80
C PHE A 81 3.22 -5.38 4.58
N ALA A 82 2.35 -6.30 4.20
CA ALA A 82 2.48 -7.70 4.57
C ALA A 82 2.29 -8.52 3.30
N GLU A 83 2.70 -9.77 3.32
CA GLU A 83 2.38 -10.66 2.22
C GLU A 83 0.89 -10.94 2.26
N LYS A 84 0.29 -11.08 1.11
CA LYS A 84 -1.15 -11.35 1.05
C LYS A 84 -1.54 -12.64 1.72
N THR A 85 -0.61 -13.59 1.78
CA THR A 85 -0.86 -14.88 2.42
C THR A 85 -0.61 -14.86 3.91
N ASP A 86 -0.01 -13.80 4.43
CA ASP A 86 0.25 -13.66 5.85
C ASP A 86 -0.96 -13.00 6.49
N VAL A 87 -1.69 -13.73 7.31
CA VAL A 87 -2.89 -13.21 7.96
C VAL A 87 -2.61 -12.95 9.42
N ARG A 88 -3.48 -12.18 10.06
CA ARG A 88 -3.28 -11.80 11.45
C ARG A 88 -3.28 -13.02 12.37
N PRO A 89 -2.38 -13.05 13.35
CA PRO A 89 -1.35 -12.03 13.59
C PRO A 89 -0.21 -12.19 12.59
N PHE A 90 0.23 -11.08 12.04
CA PHE A 90 1.25 -11.11 10.99
C PHE A 90 2.57 -11.65 11.54
N GLU A 91 3.31 -12.33 10.68
CA GLU A 91 4.63 -12.81 11.04
C GLU A 91 5.72 -11.83 10.67
N ARG A 92 5.50 -11.06 9.60
CA ARG A 92 6.47 -10.08 9.12
C ARG A 92 5.78 -8.84 8.61
N LEU A 93 6.46 -7.72 8.73
CA LEU A 93 6.07 -6.50 8.06
C LEU A 93 7.18 -6.15 7.09
N TYR A 94 6.84 -5.38 6.06
CA TYR A 94 7.77 -5.08 4.98
C TYR A 94 7.74 -3.60 4.62
N THR A 95 8.89 -3.09 4.16
CA THR A 95 8.96 -1.80 3.50
C THR A 95 9.65 -2.01 2.15
N LYS A 96 9.15 -1.34 1.13
CA LYS A 96 9.74 -1.46 -0.19
C LYS A 96 10.86 -0.46 -0.35
N PHE A 97 12.01 -0.89 -0.86
CA PHE A 97 13.13 0.03 -1.03
C PHE A 97 13.66 0.07 -2.46
N ASP A 98 13.27 -0.88 -3.30
CA ASP A 98 13.68 -0.88 -4.69
C ASP A 98 12.66 -1.73 -5.46
N VAL A 99 12.80 -1.81 -6.75
CA VAL A 99 11.90 -2.59 -7.59
C VAL A 99 11.96 -4.05 -7.15
N ASN A 100 10.82 -4.58 -6.74
CA ASN A 100 10.68 -5.96 -6.27
C ASN A 100 11.61 -6.32 -5.13
N LYS A 101 12.01 -5.34 -4.34
CA LYS A 101 12.88 -5.60 -3.20
C LYS A 101 12.31 -4.98 -1.95
N TYR A 102 12.22 -5.78 -0.91
CA TYR A 102 11.60 -5.38 0.34
C TYR A 102 12.50 -5.72 1.51
N ARG A 103 12.55 -4.82 2.50
CA ARG A 103 13.13 -5.12 3.80
C ARG A 103 12.03 -5.70 4.65
N PHE A 104 12.39 -6.55 5.60
CA PHE A 104 11.36 -7.10 6.45
C PHE A 104 11.70 -6.96 7.91
N TYR A 105 10.66 -7.01 8.71
CA TYR A 105 10.72 -6.74 10.13
C TYR A 105 9.97 -7.82 10.87
N GLU A 106 10.45 -8.19 12.04
CA GLU A 106 9.82 -9.22 12.86
C GLU A 106 9.68 -8.75 14.29
N ARG A 107 8.72 -9.32 15.00
CA ARG A 107 8.58 -9.03 16.40
C ARG A 107 9.74 -9.65 17.15
N ASN A 108 10.14 -8.97 18.21
CA ASN A 108 11.20 -9.49 19.03
C ASN A 108 10.57 -10.32 20.13
N ASN A 109 10.63 -11.61 20.01
CA ASN A 109 10.05 -12.50 21.01
C ASN A 109 11.10 -13.05 21.92
#